data_c29d00af4fa2f637774c150a0a0bc331
#
_entry.id   c29d00af4fa2f637774c150a0a0bc331
#
_cell.length_a   1.000
_cell.length_b   1.000
_cell.length_c   1.000
_cell.angle_alpha   90.00
_cell.angle_beta   90.00
_cell.angle_gamma   90.00
#
_symmetry.space_group_name_H-M   'P 1'
#
loop_
_entity.id
_entity.type
_entity.pdbx_description
1 polymer ?
#
loop_
_entity_poly.entity_id
_entity_poly.type
_entity_poly.pdbx_seq_one_letter_code
_entity_poly.pdbx_strand_id
1 'polypeptide(L)'
;SEADRSRNRAIVRSRPLLFDRVLEREGLQIVRLAADSTTPAPDVRPPWLTPDVVERLARLIHEGFVAKRREDGVAMGATPAMRRWEELPEDLREANRAQARDLGNKLDLLEATVTTTPPPRPFEFAEEEVEMLARYEHDRWVSERIAAGWRYGPRSDEAKTHDLLVPWLYLSAQKQEVDREMIRRIPKLVEAAGYHITRR
;
A
#
# COMPACT_ATOMS: atom_id res chain seq x y z
N SER A 1 -10.77 -8.37 23.09
CA SER A 1 -9.84 -9.04 24.02
C SER A 1 -8.53 -8.27 24.10
N GLU A 2 -7.69 -8.52 25.09
CA GLU A 2 -6.41 -7.83 25.32
C GLU A 2 -5.40 -8.09 24.18
N ALA A 3 -5.50 -9.23 23.53
CA ALA A 3 -4.70 -9.61 22.36
C ALA A 3 -5.00 -8.74 21.12
N ASP A 4 -6.24 -8.31 20.93
CA ASP A 4 -6.66 -7.44 19.84
C ASP A 4 -6.14 -6.00 19.99
N ARG A 5 -6.06 -5.53 21.26
CA ARG A 5 -5.48 -4.21 21.59
C ARG A 5 -3.96 -4.17 21.39
N SER A 6 -3.28 -5.30 21.61
CA SER A 6 -1.82 -5.41 21.43
C SER A 6 -1.42 -5.38 19.94
N ARG A 7 -2.18 -6.03 19.07
CA ARG A 7 -1.94 -6.03 17.60
C ARG A 7 -2.16 -4.64 16.99
N ASN A 8 -3.20 -3.93 17.41
CA ASN A 8 -3.42 -2.55 16.96
C ASN A 8 -2.33 -1.56 17.42
N ARG A 9 -1.62 -1.84 18.53
CA ARG A 9 -0.49 -0.99 18.99
C ARG A 9 0.74 -1.05 18.09
N ALA A 10 1.00 -2.15 17.39
CA ALA A 10 2.18 -2.28 16.54
C ALA A 10 2.11 -1.47 15.24
N ILE A 11 0.90 -1.24 14.72
CA ILE A 11 0.65 -0.56 13.44
C ILE A 11 0.83 0.98 13.55
N VAL A 12 0.70 1.55 14.74
CA VAL A 12 0.72 3.01 14.98
C VAL A 12 2.15 3.58 15.07
N ARG A 13 3.20 2.75 15.06
CA ARG A 13 4.59 3.18 15.33
C ARG A 13 5.25 4.13 14.33
N SER A 14 4.62 4.48 13.21
CA SER A 14 5.30 5.24 12.14
C SER A 14 4.47 6.32 11.44
N ARG A 15 3.51 7.01 12.07
CA ARG A 15 2.64 7.98 11.37
C ARG A 15 2.40 9.33 12.00
N PRO A 16 2.30 10.41 11.14
CA PRO A 16 2.14 11.80 11.59
C PRO A 16 0.70 12.17 11.94
N LEU A 17 0.60 13.03 12.84
CA LEU A 17 -0.34 13.91 13.55
C LEU A 17 -1.77 14.18 13.00
N LEU A 18 -2.15 13.86 11.76
CA LEU A 18 -3.47 14.23 11.23
C LEU A 18 -4.58 13.24 11.62
N PHE A 19 -4.26 11.98 11.81
CA PHE A 19 -5.20 10.96 12.27
C PHE A 19 -5.46 10.99 13.77
N ASP A 20 -4.55 11.56 14.58
CA ASP A 20 -4.68 11.67 16.02
C ASP A 20 -5.95 12.42 16.43
N ARG A 21 -6.29 13.51 15.73
CA ARG A 21 -7.47 14.33 16.02
C ARG A 21 -8.82 13.65 15.73
N VAL A 22 -8.85 12.74 14.75
CA VAL A 22 -10.08 11.99 14.43
C VAL A 22 -10.31 10.88 15.44
N LEU A 23 -9.24 10.19 15.86
CA LEU A 23 -9.31 9.11 16.84
C LEU A 23 -9.58 9.61 18.25
N GLU A 24 -9.06 10.79 18.64
CA GLU A 24 -9.39 11.45 19.92
C GLU A 24 -10.88 11.83 20.03
N ARG A 25 -11.52 12.15 18.92
CA ARG A 25 -12.95 12.47 18.87
C ARG A 25 -13.85 11.25 19.10
N GLU A 26 -13.34 10.05 18.82
CA GLU A 26 -14.00 8.75 19.02
C GLU A 26 -13.65 8.09 20.38
N GLY A 27 -12.95 8.81 21.28
CA GLY A 27 -12.63 8.30 22.62
C GLY A 27 -11.53 7.25 22.67
N LEU A 28 -10.73 7.10 21.61
CA LEU A 28 -9.58 6.19 21.56
C LEU A 28 -8.33 6.90 22.09
N GLN A 29 -7.82 6.47 23.23
CA GLN A 29 -6.54 6.96 23.76
C GLN A 29 -5.37 6.52 22.88
N ILE A 30 -4.75 7.48 22.21
CA ILE A 30 -3.49 7.27 21.49
C ILE A 30 -2.35 7.40 22.50
N VAL A 31 -1.73 6.28 22.84
CA VAL A 31 -0.48 6.30 23.61
C VAL A 31 0.64 6.72 22.68
N ARG A 32 1.03 7.98 22.71
CA ARG A 32 2.25 8.46 22.06
C ARG A 32 3.44 7.88 22.81
N LEU A 33 4.11 6.90 22.20
CA LEU A 33 5.50 6.62 22.56
C LEU A 33 6.32 7.73 21.89
N ALA A 34 6.89 8.61 22.71
CA ALA A 34 7.80 9.66 22.26
C ALA A 34 8.90 9.02 21.41
N ALA A 35 8.86 9.26 20.11
CA ALA A 35 9.99 9.01 19.25
C ALA A 35 10.92 10.22 19.36
N ASP A 36 11.73 10.27 20.41
CA ASP A 36 12.94 11.08 20.43
C ASP A 36 13.95 10.43 19.48
N SER A 37 13.81 10.75 18.20
CA SER A 37 14.88 10.53 17.23
C SER A 37 14.56 11.35 15.98
N THR A 38 15.17 12.51 15.89
CA THR A 38 15.24 13.37 14.71
C THR A 38 16.15 12.80 13.60
N THR A 39 16.49 11.52 13.67
CA THR A 39 17.21 10.82 12.62
C THR A 39 16.18 10.00 11.85
N PRO A 40 15.96 10.26 10.52
CA PRO A 40 15.18 9.33 9.72
C PRO A 40 15.83 7.96 9.88
N ALA A 41 15.04 6.96 10.24
CA ALA A 41 15.52 5.58 10.26
C ALA A 41 16.24 5.31 8.94
N PRO A 42 17.44 4.70 8.95
CA PRO A 42 18.12 4.38 7.70
C PRO A 42 17.13 3.59 6.84
N ASP A 43 17.07 3.98 5.54
CA ASP A 43 16.26 3.29 4.51
C ASP A 43 16.82 1.86 4.34
N VAL A 44 16.56 1.02 5.33
CA VAL A 44 17.01 -0.39 5.36
C VAL A 44 16.07 -1.16 4.44
N ARG A 45 16.30 -0.97 3.14
CA ARG A 45 15.60 -1.78 2.15
C ARG A 45 16.05 -3.23 2.27
N PRO A 46 15.10 -4.17 2.19
CA PRO A 46 15.48 -5.57 2.08
C PRO A 46 16.46 -5.77 0.91
N PRO A 47 17.54 -6.57 1.05
CA PRO A 47 18.57 -6.72 0.01
C PRO A 47 18.05 -7.14 -1.37
N TRP A 48 16.91 -7.84 -1.42
CA TRP A 48 16.28 -8.26 -2.67
C TRP A 48 15.59 -7.11 -3.43
N LEU A 49 15.25 -6.02 -2.74
CA LEU A 49 14.48 -4.89 -3.29
C LEU A 49 15.41 -3.85 -3.92
N THR A 50 16.19 -4.28 -4.89
CA THR A 50 17.09 -3.42 -5.66
C THR A 50 16.32 -2.43 -6.53
N PRO A 51 16.92 -1.32 -7.02
CA PRO A 51 16.26 -0.38 -7.92
C PRO A 51 15.64 -1.05 -9.16
N ASP A 52 16.30 -2.04 -9.75
CA ASP A 52 15.78 -2.78 -10.92
C ASP A 52 14.57 -3.63 -10.57
N VAL A 53 14.56 -4.23 -9.38
CA VAL A 53 13.40 -5.00 -8.88
C VAL A 53 12.25 -4.07 -8.58
N VAL A 54 12.50 -2.92 -7.96
CA VAL A 54 11.47 -1.88 -7.73
C VAL A 54 10.84 -1.43 -9.04
N GLU A 55 11.65 -1.14 -10.07
CA GLU A 55 11.14 -0.71 -11.38
C GLU A 55 10.28 -1.80 -12.03
N ARG A 56 10.74 -3.06 -11.98
CA ARG A 56 9.99 -4.22 -12.50
C ARG A 56 8.66 -4.40 -11.78
N LEU A 57 8.66 -4.38 -10.45
CA LEU A 57 7.45 -4.50 -9.64
C LEU A 57 6.49 -3.34 -9.89
N ALA A 58 6.99 -2.10 -9.98
CA ALA A 58 6.19 -0.91 -10.26
C ALA A 58 5.47 -1.02 -11.62
N ARG A 59 6.15 -1.53 -12.64
CA ARG A 59 5.56 -1.82 -13.95
C ARG A 59 4.47 -2.88 -13.85
N LEU A 60 4.71 -4.00 -13.18
CA LEU A 60 3.74 -5.08 -12.98
C LEU A 60 2.51 -4.60 -12.19
N ILE A 61 2.68 -3.75 -11.18
CA ILE A 61 1.60 -3.12 -10.42
C ILE A 61 0.73 -2.28 -11.37
N HIS A 62 1.35 -1.42 -12.17
CA HIS A 62 0.64 -0.60 -13.14
C HIS A 62 -0.10 -1.44 -14.20
N GLU A 63 0.54 -2.44 -14.77
CA GLU A 63 -0.06 -3.34 -15.75
C GLU A 63 -1.27 -4.08 -15.16
N GLY A 64 -1.17 -4.53 -13.90
CA GLY A 64 -2.28 -5.15 -13.17
C GLY A 64 -3.45 -4.18 -12.93
N PHE A 65 -3.16 -2.92 -12.61
CA PHE A 65 -4.16 -1.86 -12.51
C PHE A 65 -4.86 -1.65 -13.85
N VAL A 66 -4.11 -1.47 -14.93
CA VAL A 66 -4.67 -1.25 -16.27
C VAL A 66 -5.51 -2.44 -16.72
N ALA A 67 -5.05 -3.68 -16.51
CA ALA A 67 -5.80 -4.88 -16.84
C ALA A 67 -7.16 -4.91 -16.13
N LYS A 68 -7.17 -4.67 -14.81
CA LYS A 68 -8.41 -4.63 -14.02
C LYS A 68 -9.36 -3.54 -14.50
N ARG A 69 -8.86 -2.33 -14.77
CA ARG A 69 -9.70 -1.23 -15.26
C ARG A 69 -10.29 -1.50 -16.64
N ARG A 70 -9.57 -2.24 -17.49
CA ARG A 70 -10.09 -2.68 -18.79
C ARG A 70 -11.21 -3.72 -18.66
N GLU A 71 -11.09 -4.65 -17.71
CA GLU A 71 -12.17 -5.58 -17.34
C GLU A 71 -13.43 -4.81 -16.89
N ASP A 72 -13.24 -3.71 -16.16
CA ASP A 72 -14.32 -2.80 -15.75
C ASP A 72 -14.84 -1.90 -16.90
N GLY A 73 -14.39 -2.12 -18.15
CA GLY A 73 -14.85 -1.40 -19.34
C GLY A 73 -14.16 -0.05 -19.58
N VAL A 74 -13.10 0.29 -18.88
CA VAL A 74 -12.35 1.54 -19.09
C VAL A 74 -11.37 1.40 -20.23
N ALA A 75 -11.48 2.28 -21.24
CA ALA A 75 -10.60 2.25 -22.41
C ALA A 75 -9.17 2.70 -22.07
N MET A 76 -8.19 2.18 -22.83
CA MET A 76 -6.81 2.69 -22.79
C MET A 76 -6.80 4.18 -23.16
N GLY A 77 -6.00 4.95 -22.41
CA GLY A 77 -5.87 6.40 -22.62
C GLY A 77 -7.03 7.25 -22.09
N ALA A 78 -8.10 6.64 -21.55
CA ALA A 78 -9.25 7.38 -21.01
C ALA A 78 -8.89 8.34 -19.86
N THR A 79 -7.82 8.00 -19.12
CA THR A 79 -7.22 8.86 -18.10
C THR A 79 -5.70 8.77 -18.17
N PRO A 80 -4.93 9.72 -17.59
CA PRO A 80 -3.47 9.62 -17.53
C PRO A 80 -2.99 8.27 -16.95
N ALA A 81 -3.69 7.72 -15.93
CA ALA A 81 -3.37 6.44 -15.32
C ALA A 81 -3.67 5.21 -16.21
N MET A 82 -4.44 5.39 -17.31
CA MET A 82 -4.74 4.33 -18.28
C MET A 82 -3.78 4.32 -19.48
N ARG A 83 -2.65 5.02 -19.40
CA ARG A 83 -1.60 4.98 -20.42
C ARG A 83 -0.68 3.80 -20.21
N ARG A 84 0.12 3.47 -21.23
CA ARG A 84 1.20 2.48 -21.11
C ARG A 84 2.29 3.02 -20.17
N TRP A 85 3.09 2.13 -19.59
CA TRP A 85 4.15 2.50 -18.67
C TRP A 85 5.10 3.59 -19.22
N GLU A 86 5.49 3.45 -20.47
CA GLU A 86 6.40 4.38 -21.16
C GLU A 86 5.80 5.79 -21.34
N GLU A 87 4.48 5.88 -21.42
CA GLU A 87 3.72 7.12 -21.61
C GLU A 87 3.12 7.65 -20.29
N LEU A 88 3.29 6.89 -19.20
CA LEU A 88 2.74 7.23 -17.90
C LEU A 88 3.46 8.48 -17.34
N PRO A 89 2.73 9.50 -16.85
CA PRO A 89 3.33 10.64 -16.14
C PRO A 89 4.26 10.19 -15.01
N GLU A 90 5.36 10.94 -14.81
CA GLU A 90 6.40 10.55 -13.86
C GLU A 90 5.89 10.45 -12.41
N ASP A 91 4.99 11.33 -12.00
CA ASP A 91 4.34 11.28 -10.69
C ASP A 91 3.54 9.99 -10.47
N LEU A 92 2.90 9.48 -11.53
CA LEU A 92 2.19 8.19 -11.48
C LEU A 92 3.15 7.01 -11.51
N ARG A 93 4.26 7.08 -12.26
CA ARG A 93 5.33 6.07 -12.18
C ARG A 93 5.93 6.03 -10.79
N GLU A 94 6.22 7.19 -10.21
CA GLU A 94 6.77 7.27 -8.86
C GLU A 94 5.80 6.74 -7.80
N ALA A 95 4.49 6.96 -7.92
CA ALA A 95 3.49 6.36 -7.06
C ALA A 95 3.52 4.82 -7.11
N ASN A 96 3.67 4.22 -8.29
CA ASN A 96 3.83 2.77 -8.44
C ASN A 96 5.16 2.27 -7.85
N ARG A 97 6.27 3.04 -8.02
CA ARG A 97 7.56 2.70 -7.39
C ARG A 97 7.49 2.79 -5.86
N ALA A 98 6.80 3.79 -5.32
CA ALA A 98 6.57 3.92 -3.88
C ALA A 98 5.80 2.70 -3.34
N GLN A 99 4.76 2.26 -4.04
CA GLN A 99 4.03 1.04 -3.71
C GLN A 99 4.92 -0.21 -3.78
N ALA A 100 5.77 -0.32 -4.81
CA ALA A 100 6.72 -1.43 -4.95
C ALA A 100 7.75 -1.46 -3.80
N ARG A 101 8.31 -0.30 -3.43
CA ARG A 101 9.24 -0.20 -2.28
C ARG A 101 8.60 -0.60 -0.96
N ASP A 102 7.32 -0.33 -0.79
CA ASP A 102 6.59 -0.65 0.44
C ASP A 102 6.26 -2.14 0.60
N LEU A 103 6.49 -2.97 -0.42
CA LEU A 103 6.33 -4.42 -0.31
C LEU A 103 7.24 -5.01 0.78
N GLY A 104 8.44 -4.47 0.97
CA GLY A 104 9.33 -4.86 2.06
C GLY A 104 8.66 -4.70 3.42
N ASN A 105 8.09 -3.52 3.70
CA ASN A 105 7.39 -3.24 4.95
C ASN A 105 6.18 -4.17 5.15
N LYS A 106 5.41 -4.43 4.09
CA LYS A 106 4.27 -5.35 4.16
C LYS A 106 4.67 -6.77 4.54
N LEU A 107 5.77 -7.27 3.95
CA LEU A 107 6.28 -8.60 4.27
C LEU A 107 6.88 -8.67 5.68
N ASP A 108 7.55 -7.61 6.14
CA ASP A 108 8.08 -7.54 7.51
C ASP A 108 6.96 -7.53 8.56
N LEU A 109 5.82 -6.89 8.29
CA LEU A 109 4.64 -6.93 9.16
C LEU A 109 4.10 -8.36 9.37
N LEU A 110 4.34 -9.26 8.43
CA LEU A 110 3.90 -10.66 8.45
C LEU A 110 5.00 -11.63 8.87
N GLU A 111 6.17 -11.14 9.26
CA GLU A 111 7.34 -11.98 9.50
C GLU A 111 7.66 -12.88 8.28
N ALA A 112 7.39 -12.36 7.08
CA ALA A 112 7.67 -13.03 5.82
C ALA A 112 8.98 -12.51 5.21
N THR A 113 9.55 -13.28 4.31
CA THR A 113 10.75 -12.92 3.55
C THR A 113 10.62 -13.37 2.11
N VAL A 114 11.63 -13.04 1.30
CA VAL A 114 11.67 -13.35 -0.13
C VAL A 114 12.86 -14.24 -0.44
N THR A 115 12.64 -15.25 -1.27
CA THR A 115 13.65 -16.20 -1.75
C THR A 115 13.61 -16.31 -3.27
N THR A 116 14.70 -16.74 -3.89
CA THR A 116 14.76 -17.11 -5.32
C THR A 116 14.39 -18.57 -5.57
N THR A 117 14.34 -19.39 -4.51
CA THR A 117 13.97 -20.80 -4.61
C THR A 117 12.46 -20.95 -4.39
N PRO A 118 11.71 -21.57 -5.31
CA PRO A 118 10.29 -21.82 -5.13
C PRO A 118 10.02 -22.62 -3.83
N PRO A 119 9.09 -22.17 -2.97
CA PRO A 119 8.69 -22.94 -1.81
C PRO A 119 7.89 -24.19 -2.24
N PRO A 120 7.80 -25.24 -1.39
CA PRO A 120 7.05 -26.46 -1.71
C PRO A 120 5.55 -26.21 -1.97
N ARG A 121 5.03 -25.12 -1.43
CA ARG A 121 3.64 -24.68 -1.64
C ARG A 121 3.64 -23.19 -1.97
N PRO A 122 2.76 -22.73 -2.88
CA PRO A 122 2.57 -21.31 -3.14
C PRO A 122 2.25 -20.56 -1.84
N PHE A 123 2.76 -19.35 -1.72
CA PHE A 123 2.43 -18.50 -0.59
C PHE A 123 1.03 -17.90 -0.78
N GLU A 124 0.22 -17.98 0.26
CA GLU A 124 -1.09 -17.34 0.33
C GLU A 124 -1.20 -16.57 1.64
N PHE A 125 -1.85 -15.42 1.59
CA PHE A 125 -2.21 -14.65 2.76
C PHE A 125 -3.46 -15.24 3.42
N ALA A 126 -3.51 -15.28 4.76
CA ALA A 126 -4.75 -15.46 5.49
C ALA A 126 -5.67 -14.24 5.29
N GLU A 127 -6.99 -14.40 5.41
CA GLU A 127 -7.93 -13.29 5.20
C GLU A 127 -7.72 -12.14 6.21
N GLU A 128 -7.32 -12.44 7.44
CA GLU A 128 -6.96 -11.44 8.46
C GLU A 128 -5.72 -10.64 8.05
N GLU A 129 -4.76 -11.28 7.39
CA GLU A 129 -3.57 -10.61 6.85
C GLU A 129 -3.91 -9.73 5.66
N VAL A 130 -4.80 -10.21 4.78
CA VAL A 130 -5.32 -9.41 3.67
C VAL A 130 -6.00 -8.14 4.19
N GLU A 131 -6.88 -8.27 5.18
CA GLU A 131 -7.59 -7.14 5.79
C GLU A 131 -6.62 -6.15 6.43
N MET A 132 -5.64 -6.65 7.19
CA MET A 132 -4.63 -5.81 7.85
C MET A 132 -3.79 -5.05 6.83
N LEU A 133 -3.29 -5.73 5.80
CA LEU A 133 -2.45 -5.11 4.77
C LEU A 133 -3.24 -4.17 3.85
N ALA A 134 -4.52 -4.45 3.59
CA ALA A 134 -5.38 -3.56 2.80
C ALA A 134 -5.61 -2.22 3.54
N ARG A 135 -5.88 -2.27 4.84
CA ARG A 135 -5.94 -1.05 5.68
C ARG A 135 -4.62 -0.29 5.66
N TYR A 136 -3.52 -0.99 5.86
CA TYR A 136 -2.18 -0.41 5.83
C TYR A 136 -1.91 0.30 4.50
N GLU A 137 -2.23 -0.34 3.37
CA GLU A 137 -2.04 0.24 2.03
C GLU A 137 -2.92 1.46 1.81
N HIS A 138 -4.20 1.39 2.18
CA HIS A 138 -5.09 2.55 2.08
C HIS A 138 -4.54 3.74 2.86
N ASP A 139 -4.15 3.53 4.09
CA ASP A 139 -3.58 4.57 4.94
C ASP A 139 -2.26 5.13 4.38
N ARG A 140 -1.39 4.28 3.81
CA ARG A 140 -0.16 4.70 3.13
C ARG A 140 -0.50 5.61 1.95
N TRP A 141 -1.43 5.17 1.10
CA TRP A 141 -1.89 5.92 -0.07
C TRP A 141 -2.49 7.29 0.33
N VAL A 142 -3.37 7.32 1.33
CA VAL A 142 -3.95 8.58 1.86
C VAL A 142 -2.85 9.53 2.32
N SER A 143 -1.87 9.02 3.09
CA SER A 143 -0.76 9.81 3.60
C SER A 143 0.10 10.40 2.47
N GLU A 144 0.41 9.61 1.45
CA GLU A 144 1.16 10.04 0.26
C GLU A 144 0.40 11.13 -0.50
N ARG A 145 -0.91 10.95 -0.72
CA ARG A 145 -1.76 11.95 -1.41
C ARG A 145 -1.84 13.26 -0.63
N ILE A 146 -2.03 13.21 0.68
CA ILE A 146 -2.05 14.42 1.53
C ILE A 146 -0.68 15.13 1.47
N ALA A 147 0.43 14.40 1.54
CA ALA A 147 1.77 14.96 1.40
C ALA A 147 2.01 15.62 0.04
N ALA A 148 1.38 15.10 -1.03
CA ALA A 148 1.40 15.68 -2.38
C ALA A 148 0.39 16.85 -2.57
N GLY A 149 -0.28 17.30 -1.49
CA GLY A 149 -1.19 18.45 -1.49
C GLY A 149 -2.62 18.11 -1.89
N TRP A 150 -2.99 16.82 -1.96
CA TRP A 150 -4.37 16.41 -2.21
C TRP A 150 -5.25 16.60 -0.98
N ARG A 151 -6.54 16.83 -1.20
CA ARG A 151 -7.56 17.04 -0.17
C ARG A 151 -8.81 16.20 -0.45
N TYR A 152 -9.58 15.92 0.60
CA TYR A 152 -10.89 15.31 0.44
C TYR A 152 -11.83 16.22 -0.36
N GLY A 153 -12.55 15.63 -1.29
CA GLY A 153 -13.56 16.30 -2.12
C GLY A 153 -13.92 15.47 -3.35
N PRO A 154 -14.86 15.94 -4.18
CA PRO A 154 -15.16 15.30 -5.45
C PRO A 154 -13.88 15.11 -6.28
N ARG A 155 -13.76 13.97 -6.95
CA ARG A 155 -12.54 13.66 -7.69
C ARG A 155 -12.22 14.68 -8.77
N SER A 156 -11.08 15.34 -8.64
CA SER A 156 -10.52 16.27 -9.61
C SER A 156 -9.00 16.26 -9.52
N ASP A 157 -8.35 15.87 -10.62
CA ASP A 157 -6.88 15.87 -10.69
C ASP A 157 -6.35 17.31 -10.73
N GLU A 158 -7.07 18.24 -11.37
CA GLU A 158 -6.71 19.67 -11.43
C GLU A 158 -6.77 20.34 -10.05
N ALA A 159 -7.85 20.12 -9.31
CA ALA A 159 -8.03 20.65 -7.96
C ALA A 159 -7.28 19.86 -6.88
N LYS A 160 -6.63 18.75 -7.23
CA LYS A 160 -6.04 17.79 -6.31
C LYS A 160 -7.02 17.36 -5.22
N THR A 161 -8.23 16.95 -5.61
CA THR A 161 -9.23 16.43 -4.68
C THR A 161 -9.58 14.99 -5.01
N HIS A 162 -9.88 14.21 -3.98
CA HIS A 162 -10.28 12.81 -4.13
C HIS A 162 -11.25 12.40 -3.02
N ASP A 163 -12.33 11.73 -3.40
CA ASP A 163 -13.41 11.26 -2.51
C ASP A 163 -13.02 10.07 -1.62
N LEU A 164 -11.93 9.36 -1.95
CA LEU A 164 -11.40 8.27 -1.14
C LEU A 164 -10.35 8.72 -0.12
N LEU A 165 -10.06 10.01 0.03
CA LEU A 165 -9.18 10.53 1.08
C LEU A 165 -9.91 10.60 2.42
N VAL A 166 -10.34 9.45 2.89
CA VAL A 166 -11.07 9.22 4.14
C VAL A 166 -10.46 8.03 4.89
N PRO A 167 -10.65 7.92 6.22
CA PRO A 167 -10.25 6.74 6.97
C PRO A 167 -10.89 5.46 6.42
N TRP A 168 -10.20 4.32 6.54
CA TRP A 168 -10.64 3.01 6.07
C TRP A 168 -12.09 2.67 6.39
N LEU A 169 -12.54 2.98 7.61
CA LEU A 169 -13.89 2.67 8.08
C LEU A 169 -15.00 3.44 7.35
N TYR A 170 -14.66 4.52 6.66
CA TYR A 170 -15.61 5.32 5.87
C TYR A 170 -15.66 4.92 4.40
N LEU A 171 -14.79 3.98 3.98
CA LEU A 171 -14.89 3.39 2.66
C LEU A 171 -16.07 2.42 2.58
N SER A 172 -16.76 2.41 1.44
CA SER A 172 -17.72 1.35 1.16
C SER A 172 -17.02 -0.01 1.03
N ALA A 173 -17.72 -1.11 1.33
CA ALA A 173 -17.18 -2.46 1.20
C ALA A 173 -16.59 -2.73 -0.20
N GLN A 174 -17.20 -2.19 -1.25
CA GLN A 174 -16.70 -2.29 -2.62
C GLN A 174 -15.35 -1.58 -2.81
N LYS A 175 -15.14 -0.43 -2.17
CA LYS A 175 -13.87 0.30 -2.25
C LYS A 175 -12.78 -0.37 -1.43
N GLN A 176 -13.14 -0.90 -0.26
CA GLN A 176 -12.24 -1.72 0.55
C GLN A 176 -11.80 -2.99 -0.19
N GLU A 177 -12.71 -3.61 -0.96
CA GLU A 177 -12.39 -4.83 -1.72
C GLU A 177 -11.34 -4.57 -2.81
N VAL A 178 -11.29 -3.38 -3.40
CA VAL A 178 -10.23 -3.02 -4.35
C VAL A 178 -8.84 -3.15 -3.74
N ASP A 179 -8.66 -2.65 -2.50
CA ASP A 179 -7.38 -2.75 -1.79
C ASP A 179 -7.10 -4.20 -1.36
N ARG A 180 -8.11 -4.97 -0.92
CA ARG A 180 -7.93 -6.40 -0.61
C ARG A 180 -7.51 -7.22 -1.85
N GLU A 181 -8.15 -7.00 -2.99
CA GLU A 181 -7.75 -7.65 -4.25
C GLU A 181 -6.31 -7.33 -4.63
N MET A 182 -5.88 -6.09 -4.41
CA MET A 182 -4.50 -5.68 -4.68
C MET A 182 -3.53 -6.44 -3.76
N ILE A 183 -3.84 -6.60 -2.47
CA ILE A 183 -3.01 -7.37 -1.55
C ILE A 183 -2.93 -8.84 -1.98
N ARG A 184 -4.06 -9.47 -2.30
CA ARG A 184 -4.08 -10.88 -2.77
C ARG A 184 -3.24 -11.13 -4.02
N ARG A 185 -2.94 -10.10 -4.82
CA ARG A 185 -2.09 -10.19 -6.02
C ARG A 185 -0.59 -10.13 -5.71
N ILE A 186 -0.17 -9.66 -4.53
CA ILE A 186 1.25 -9.50 -4.18
C ILE A 186 2.07 -10.77 -4.42
N PRO A 187 1.65 -11.99 -4.01
CA PRO A 187 2.45 -13.19 -4.25
C PRO A 187 2.76 -13.41 -5.73
N LYS A 188 1.77 -13.22 -6.61
CA LYS A 188 1.94 -13.35 -8.06
C LYS A 188 2.83 -12.25 -8.65
N LEU A 189 2.75 -11.02 -8.12
CA LEU A 189 3.62 -9.92 -8.54
C LEU A 189 5.09 -10.20 -8.19
N VAL A 190 5.34 -10.70 -6.98
CA VAL A 190 6.67 -11.07 -6.50
C VAL A 190 7.22 -12.25 -7.34
N GLU A 191 6.38 -13.22 -7.67
CA GLU A 191 6.71 -14.36 -8.50
C GLU A 191 7.04 -13.93 -9.94
N ALA A 192 6.27 -13.05 -10.55
CA ALA A 192 6.55 -12.47 -11.86
C ALA A 192 7.85 -11.63 -11.88
N ALA A 193 8.27 -11.12 -10.74
CA ALA A 193 9.57 -10.44 -10.58
C ALA A 193 10.74 -11.43 -10.36
N GLY A 194 10.50 -12.75 -10.35
CA GLY A 194 11.51 -13.80 -10.19
C GLY A 194 11.82 -14.20 -8.76
N TYR A 195 10.90 -13.91 -7.83
CA TYR A 195 11.05 -14.20 -6.42
C TYR A 195 9.84 -14.94 -5.87
N HIS A 196 9.97 -15.51 -4.67
CA HIS A 196 8.89 -16.20 -3.98
C HIS A 196 8.84 -15.72 -2.52
N ILE A 197 7.63 -15.58 -1.99
CA ILE A 197 7.43 -15.23 -0.58
C ILE A 197 7.43 -16.52 0.26
N THR A 198 8.04 -16.44 1.43
CA THR A 198 8.02 -17.53 2.43
C THR A 198 7.89 -16.94 3.83
N ARG A 199 7.33 -17.68 4.77
CA ARG A 199 7.33 -17.35 6.20
C ARG A 199 8.75 -17.50 6.77
N ARG A 200 9.11 -16.65 7.73
CA ARG A 200 10.35 -16.82 8.52
C ARG A 200 10.20 -17.89 9.55
#